data_4ed3cf400ebfd85c3d44e23d4a09bcfd
#
_entry.id   4ed3cf400ebfd85c3d44e23d4a09bcfd
#
_cell.length_a   1.000
_cell.length_b   1.000
_cell.length_c   1.000
_cell.angle_alpha   90.00
_cell.angle_beta   90.00
_cell.angle_gamma   90.00
#
_symmetry.space_group_name_H-M   'P 1'
#
loop_
_entity.id
_entity.type
_entity.pdbx_description
1 polymer ?
#
loop_
_entity_poly.entity_id
_entity_poly.type
_entity_poly.pdbx_seq_one_letter_code
_entity_poly.pdbx_strand_id
1 'polypeptide(L)'
;MGRFAARAAGQTTLTTLLAVALLSVPVAPGEAEEPASGSAAVEQQTDLTSNDYEGCLAELMAEEVEFDPLGDVALEECRLEGAVKLRGIATEFGSVSISGEPTLLCSFARQFARWVGDVGAPLTLAYTGQKLAFIETGPGFICRTRYDRPDEVLSEHAKGNAIDIASFVLVDQTRIPVRQEPSDSAMSRNLIRTLRTTACGYFTTILGPGSNASHADHLHFDLGLHGKTGNYRICE
;
A
#
# COMPACT_ATOMS: atom_id res chain seq x y z
N MET A 1 -50.40 -34.62 19.77
CA MET A 1 -50.14 -35.88 20.49
C MET A 1 -48.98 -36.55 19.80
N GLY A 2 -47.87 -36.83 20.47
CA GLY A 2 -46.68 -37.47 19.89
C GLY A 2 -45.44 -37.11 20.66
N ARG A 3 -45.25 -37.71 21.84
CA ARG A 3 -44.03 -37.60 22.65
C ARG A 3 -42.93 -38.48 22.03
N PHE A 4 -41.75 -37.97 21.78
CA PHE A 4 -40.54 -38.78 21.56
C PHE A 4 -39.53 -38.54 22.71
N ALA A 5 -39.17 -39.66 23.31
CA ALA A 5 -38.30 -39.77 24.45
C ALA A 5 -36.81 -39.63 24.04
N ALA A 6 -36.04 -38.91 24.85
CA ALA A 6 -34.60 -38.85 24.74
C ALA A 6 -33.94 -40.08 25.37
N ARG A 7 -33.00 -40.71 24.64
CA ARG A 7 -32.07 -41.72 25.15
C ARG A 7 -30.71 -41.06 25.42
N ALA A 8 -30.27 -41.12 26.67
CA ALA A 8 -28.93 -40.77 27.09
C ALA A 8 -27.97 -41.93 26.76
N ALA A 9 -26.85 -41.62 26.09
CA ALA A 9 -25.72 -42.55 25.93
C ALA A 9 -24.56 -42.04 26.78
N GLY A 10 -24.15 -42.88 27.72
CA GLY A 10 -23.00 -42.59 28.60
C GLY A 10 -21.68 -42.70 27.86
N GLN A 11 -20.81 -41.77 28.09
CA GLN A 11 -19.40 -41.77 27.63
C GLN A 11 -18.51 -42.12 28.80
N THR A 12 -17.83 -43.27 28.72
CA THR A 12 -16.75 -43.70 29.60
C THR A 12 -15.47 -42.99 29.19
N THR A 13 -14.93 -42.18 30.08
CA THR A 13 -13.62 -41.51 29.92
C THR A 13 -12.49 -42.47 30.33
N LEU A 14 -11.64 -42.84 29.39
CA LEU A 14 -10.41 -43.59 29.62
C LEU A 14 -9.26 -42.59 29.77
N THR A 15 -8.73 -42.47 31.01
CA THR A 15 -7.61 -41.58 31.34
C THR A 15 -6.28 -42.31 31.13
N THR A 16 -5.55 -41.95 30.07
CA THR A 16 -4.21 -42.49 29.80
C THR A 16 -3.17 -41.55 30.40
N LEU A 17 -2.45 -42.04 31.41
CA LEU A 17 -1.28 -41.37 32.03
C LEU A 17 -0.06 -41.54 31.10
N LEU A 18 0.44 -40.46 30.51
CA LEU A 18 1.72 -40.42 29.81
C LEU A 18 2.83 -40.00 30.78
N ALA A 19 3.76 -40.90 31.05
CA ALA A 19 4.98 -40.60 31.80
C ALA A 19 5.99 -39.93 30.87
N VAL A 20 6.38 -38.68 31.17
CA VAL A 20 7.45 -37.94 30.46
C VAL A 20 8.79 -38.25 31.14
N ALA A 21 9.66 -38.94 30.44
CA ALA A 21 11.04 -39.16 30.87
C ALA A 21 11.90 -37.94 30.51
N LEU A 22 12.43 -37.24 31.49
CA LEU A 22 13.39 -36.13 31.29
C LEU A 22 14.79 -36.71 31.02
N LEU A 23 15.22 -36.61 29.75
CA LEU A 23 16.61 -36.86 29.34
C LEU A 23 17.41 -35.57 29.50
N SER A 24 18.32 -35.53 30.47
CA SER A 24 19.30 -34.46 30.66
C SER A 24 20.44 -34.63 29.65
N VAL A 25 20.60 -33.67 28.73
CA VAL A 25 21.73 -33.58 27.79
C VAL A 25 22.80 -32.68 28.45
N PRO A 26 24.07 -33.11 28.55
CA PRO A 26 25.15 -32.25 29.06
C PRO A 26 25.51 -31.20 28.01
N VAL A 27 25.50 -29.90 28.39
CA VAL A 27 25.99 -28.77 27.59
C VAL A 27 27.51 -28.70 27.71
N ALA A 28 28.21 -28.84 26.61
CA ALA A 28 29.64 -28.55 26.52
C ALA A 28 29.88 -27.03 26.45
N PRO A 29 30.97 -26.50 27.06
CA PRO A 29 31.28 -25.07 26.94
C PRO A 29 31.73 -24.76 25.51
N GLY A 30 30.96 -23.89 24.80
CA GLY A 30 31.31 -23.39 23.50
C GLY A 30 32.41 -22.34 23.59
N GLU A 31 33.43 -22.50 22.75
CA GLU A 31 34.46 -21.49 22.50
C GLU A 31 33.81 -20.25 21.84
N ALA A 32 34.18 -19.07 22.33
CA ALA A 32 33.76 -17.80 21.78
C ALA A 32 34.49 -17.56 20.46
N GLU A 33 33.80 -17.63 19.33
CA GLU A 33 34.29 -17.14 18.04
C GLU A 33 34.26 -15.60 18.00
N GLU A 34 35.42 -14.99 17.71
CA GLU A 34 35.54 -13.56 17.43
C GLU A 34 34.75 -13.19 16.14
N PRO A 35 34.08 -12.01 16.09
CA PRO A 35 33.32 -11.61 14.92
C PRO A 35 34.28 -11.28 13.75
N ALA A 36 34.17 -12.02 12.66
CA ALA A 36 34.82 -11.72 11.39
C ALA A 36 34.38 -10.38 10.84
N SER A 37 35.34 -9.64 10.32
CA SER A 37 35.32 -8.24 9.84
C SER A 37 34.12 -7.85 8.99
N GLY A 38 33.61 -6.64 9.21
CA GLY A 38 32.42 -6.02 8.64
C GLY A 38 32.38 -5.72 7.12
N SER A 39 33.11 -6.49 6.28
CA SER A 39 33.06 -6.35 4.82
C SER A 39 31.96 -7.22 4.19
N ALA A 40 31.69 -8.41 4.72
CA ALA A 40 30.69 -9.31 4.16
C ALA A 40 29.22 -8.88 4.37
N ALA A 41 28.96 -8.06 5.41
CA ALA A 41 27.61 -7.60 5.70
C ALA A 41 27.10 -6.49 4.77
N VAL A 42 28.03 -5.67 4.22
CA VAL A 42 27.67 -4.58 3.28
C VAL A 42 27.40 -5.15 1.88
N GLU A 43 28.16 -6.17 1.47
CA GLU A 43 27.98 -6.82 0.15
C GLU A 43 26.69 -7.65 0.09
N GLN A 44 26.29 -8.30 1.18
CA GLN A 44 25.02 -9.03 1.28
C GLN A 44 23.79 -8.09 1.29
N GLN A 45 23.92 -6.88 1.82
CA GLN A 45 22.80 -5.92 1.90
C GLN A 45 22.50 -5.28 0.53
N THR A 46 23.50 -5.05 -0.31
CA THR A 46 23.33 -4.57 -1.70
C THR A 46 22.73 -5.66 -2.60
N ASP A 47 23.04 -6.91 -2.39
CA ASP A 47 22.51 -8.03 -3.19
C ASP A 47 21.01 -8.32 -2.83
N LEU A 48 20.63 -8.16 -1.57
CA LEU A 48 19.24 -8.30 -1.13
C LEU A 48 18.33 -7.19 -1.69
N THR A 49 18.79 -5.94 -1.80
CA THR A 49 18.02 -4.83 -2.34
C THR A 49 17.84 -4.93 -3.85
N SER A 50 18.85 -5.39 -4.60
CA SER A 50 18.73 -5.62 -6.05
C SER A 50 17.76 -6.76 -6.38
N ASN A 51 17.83 -7.87 -5.65
CA ASN A 51 16.89 -8.99 -5.79
C ASN A 51 15.45 -8.61 -5.43
N ASP A 52 15.25 -7.72 -4.46
CA ASP A 52 13.93 -7.21 -4.07
C ASP A 52 13.32 -6.30 -5.15
N TYR A 53 14.15 -5.48 -5.82
CA TYR A 53 13.70 -4.63 -6.92
C TYR A 53 13.30 -5.45 -8.15
N GLU A 54 14.14 -6.38 -8.60
CA GLU A 54 13.84 -7.27 -9.75
C GLU A 54 12.58 -8.12 -9.48
N GLY A 55 12.43 -8.62 -8.25
CA GLY A 55 11.22 -9.32 -7.82
C GLY A 55 9.98 -8.45 -7.90
N CYS A 56 10.09 -7.18 -7.46
CA CYS A 56 8.98 -6.22 -7.55
C CYS A 56 8.62 -5.88 -9.02
N LEU A 57 9.61 -5.71 -9.91
CA LEU A 57 9.35 -5.48 -11.34
C LEU A 57 8.63 -6.69 -11.97
N ALA A 58 9.03 -7.90 -11.62
CA ALA A 58 8.38 -9.12 -12.10
C ALA A 58 6.92 -9.22 -11.62
N GLU A 59 6.63 -8.80 -10.39
CA GLU A 59 5.25 -8.74 -9.87
C GLU A 59 4.41 -7.69 -10.58
N LEU A 60 4.95 -6.48 -10.84
CA LEU A 60 4.25 -5.46 -11.63
C LEU A 60 3.93 -5.95 -13.06
N MET A 61 4.88 -6.65 -13.71
CA MET A 61 4.64 -7.24 -15.03
C MET A 61 3.57 -8.33 -14.99
N ALA A 62 3.56 -9.18 -13.95
CA ALA A 62 2.57 -10.24 -13.79
C ALA A 62 1.16 -9.69 -13.50
N GLU A 63 1.06 -8.52 -12.88
CA GLU A 63 -0.19 -7.80 -12.64
C GLU A 63 -0.58 -6.86 -13.82
N GLU A 64 0.11 -6.98 -14.97
CA GLU A 64 -0.12 -6.19 -16.19
C GLU A 64 -0.13 -4.66 -15.94
N VAL A 65 0.77 -4.21 -15.06
CA VAL A 65 1.00 -2.78 -14.80
C VAL A 65 1.92 -2.21 -15.88
N GLU A 66 1.56 -1.06 -16.44
CA GLU A 66 2.39 -0.30 -17.39
C GLU A 66 3.32 0.65 -16.64
N PHE A 67 4.63 0.47 -16.76
CA PHE A 67 5.63 1.28 -16.09
C PHE A 67 6.95 1.34 -16.85
N ASP A 68 7.78 2.34 -16.55
CA ASP A 68 9.18 2.37 -16.92
C ASP A 68 10.04 2.07 -15.68
N PRO A 69 10.93 1.08 -15.70
CA PRO A 69 11.89 0.87 -14.63
C PRO A 69 12.92 2.01 -14.64
N LEU A 70 13.12 2.67 -13.51
CA LEU A 70 14.08 3.77 -13.37
C LEU A 70 15.31 3.38 -12.56
N GLY A 71 15.24 2.32 -11.74
CA GLY A 71 16.28 1.98 -10.80
C GLY A 71 16.45 3.06 -9.71
N ASP A 72 17.69 3.45 -9.43
CA ASP A 72 17.97 4.46 -8.43
C ASP A 72 17.88 5.85 -9.02
N VAL A 73 17.10 6.70 -8.36
CA VAL A 73 16.84 8.09 -8.76
C VAL A 73 17.29 9.03 -7.65
N ALA A 74 17.97 10.12 -8.03
CA ALA A 74 18.34 11.18 -7.11
C ALA A 74 17.78 12.53 -7.59
N LEU A 75 17.26 13.30 -6.65
CA LEU A 75 16.80 14.67 -6.84
C LEU A 75 17.22 15.49 -5.62
N GLU A 76 18.08 16.48 -5.82
CA GLU A 76 18.67 17.26 -4.72
C GLU A 76 19.34 16.33 -3.68
N GLU A 77 18.97 16.43 -2.40
CA GLU A 77 19.48 15.56 -1.33
C GLU A 77 18.69 14.24 -1.17
N CYS A 78 17.56 14.10 -1.87
CA CYS A 78 16.71 12.92 -1.78
C CYS A 78 17.13 11.83 -2.76
N ARG A 79 17.02 10.56 -2.33
CA ARG A 79 17.29 9.38 -3.15
C ARG A 79 16.16 8.37 -3.03
N LEU A 80 15.85 7.74 -4.16
CA LEU A 80 14.98 6.56 -4.23
C LEU A 80 15.81 5.39 -4.73
N GLU A 81 15.73 4.27 -4.06
CA GLU A 81 16.30 3.00 -4.52
C GLU A 81 15.18 2.14 -5.10
N GLY A 82 15.34 1.70 -6.35
CA GLY A 82 14.34 0.85 -7.01
C GLY A 82 13.04 1.58 -7.39
N ALA A 83 13.16 2.72 -8.05
CA ALA A 83 12.03 3.52 -8.54
C ALA A 83 11.47 3.02 -9.88
N VAL A 84 10.18 3.28 -10.08
CA VAL A 84 9.47 3.10 -11.35
C VAL A 84 8.69 4.37 -11.68
N LYS A 85 8.45 4.60 -12.98
CA LYS A 85 7.49 5.58 -13.45
C LYS A 85 6.21 4.85 -13.82
N LEU A 86 5.13 5.07 -13.09
CA LEU A 86 3.85 4.40 -13.29
C LEU A 86 3.04 5.10 -14.39
N ARG A 87 2.56 4.32 -15.39
CA ARG A 87 1.81 4.84 -16.55
C ARG A 87 0.38 4.35 -16.63
N GLY A 88 0.14 3.08 -16.27
CA GLY A 88 -1.18 2.47 -16.38
C GLY A 88 -1.29 1.17 -15.60
N ILE A 89 -2.51 0.73 -15.40
CA ILE A 89 -2.85 -0.45 -14.61
C ILE A 89 -3.96 -1.21 -15.34
N ALA A 90 -3.72 -2.45 -15.74
CA ALA A 90 -4.77 -3.33 -16.23
C ALA A 90 -5.63 -3.78 -15.04
N THR A 91 -6.94 -3.82 -15.24
CA THR A 91 -7.90 -4.32 -14.26
C THR A 91 -8.94 -5.20 -14.95
N GLU A 92 -9.68 -5.99 -14.19
CA GLU A 92 -10.82 -6.76 -14.73
C GLU A 92 -11.89 -5.87 -15.37
N PHE A 93 -11.91 -4.57 -15.04
CA PHE A 93 -12.88 -3.59 -15.55
C PHE A 93 -12.35 -2.77 -16.73
N GLY A 94 -11.12 -3.00 -17.16
CA GLY A 94 -10.42 -2.30 -18.26
C GLY A 94 -9.12 -1.67 -17.78
N SER A 95 -8.33 -1.13 -18.73
CA SER A 95 -7.09 -0.42 -18.41
C SER A 95 -7.38 0.97 -17.86
N VAL A 96 -6.64 1.36 -16.84
CA VAL A 96 -6.70 2.68 -16.18
C VAL A 96 -5.35 3.37 -16.37
N SER A 97 -5.32 4.47 -17.13
CA SER A 97 -4.11 5.27 -17.32
C SER A 97 -3.84 6.19 -16.12
N ILE A 98 -2.58 6.42 -15.82
CA ILE A 98 -2.14 7.32 -14.73
C ILE A 98 -1.51 8.56 -15.36
N SER A 99 -2.26 9.65 -15.42
CA SER A 99 -1.92 10.81 -16.27
C SER A 99 -0.75 11.64 -15.74
N GLY A 100 -0.44 11.58 -14.46
CA GLY A 100 0.72 12.27 -13.86
C GLY A 100 2.05 11.56 -14.05
N GLU A 101 2.03 10.33 -14.56
CA GLU A 101 3.21 9.45 -14.71
C GLU A 101 4.13 9.52 -13.46
N PRO A 102 3.61 9.28 -12.24
CA PRO A 102 4.35 9.52 -11.01
C PRO A 102 5.57 8.61 -10.91
N THR A 103 6.68 9.18 -10.44
CA THR A 103 7.85 8.42 -10.02
C THR A 103 7.64 7.93 -8.60
N LEU A 104 7.68 6.62 -8.38
CA LEU A 104 7.34 5.95 -7.13
C LEU A 104 8.35 4.85 -6.82
N LEU A 105 8.49 4.49 -5.55
CA LEU A 105 9.10 3.20 -5.21
C LEU A 105 8.29 2.07 -5.86
N CYS A 106 8.97 1.04 -6.36
CA CYS A 106 8.30 -0.12 -6.99
C CYS A 106 7.26 -0.75 -6.05
N SER A 107 7.59 -0.94 -4.78
CA SER A 107 6.68 -1.48 -3.76
C SER A 107 5.42 -0.63 -3.55
N PHE A 108 5.56 0.70 -3.59
CA PHE A 108 4.41 1.60 -3.50
C PHE A 108 3.55 1.56 -4.77
N ALA A 109 4.18 1.55 -5.96
CA ALA A 109 3.47 1.43 -7.23
C ALA A 109 2.62 0.16 -7.28
N ARG A 110 3.16 -0.99 -6.82
CA ARG A 110 2.43 -2.25 -6.70
C ARG A 110 1.24 -2.15 -5.75
N GLN A 111 1.42 -1.57 -4.57
CA GLN A 111 0.31 -1.38 -3.62
C GLN A 111 -0.78 -0.47 -4.18
N PHE A 112 -0.40 0.58 -4.92
CA PHE A 112 -1.33 1.45 -5.59
C PHE A 112 -2.09 0.74 -6.72
N ALA A 113 -1.40 -0.07 -7.52
CA ALA A 113 -2.02 -0.87 -8.58
C ALA A 113 -3.08 -1.84 -8.02
N ARG A 114 -2.78 -2.52 -6.92
CA ARG A 114 -3.75 -3.39 -6.21
C ARG A 114 -4.98 -2.61 -5.74
N TRP A 115 -4.78 -1.46 -5.13
CA TRP A 115 -5.92 -0.63 -4.71
C TRP A 115 -6.77 -0.19 -5.91
N VAL A 116 -6.16 0.19 -7.04
CA VAL A 116 -6.90 0.56 -8.26
C VAL A 116 -7.72 -0.63 -8.78
N GLY A 117 -7.14 -1.83 -8.85
CA GLY A 117 -7.79 -3.06 -9.31
C GLY A 117 -8.91 -3.53 -8.38
N ASP A 118 -8.63 -3.61 -7.08
CA ASP A 118 -9.55 -4.19 -6.09
C ASP A 118 -10.65 -3.22 -5.66
N VAL A 119 -10.40 -1.91 -5.73
CA VAL A 119 -11.27 -0.88 -5.16
C VAL A 119 -11.58 0.24 -6.16
N GLY A 120 -10.59 0.87 -6.73
CA GLY A 120 -10.74 2.07 -7.54
C GLY A 120 -11.65 1.85 -8.75
N ALA A 121 -11.33 0.88 -9.59
CA ALA A 121 -12.07 0.58 -10.82
C ALA A 121 -13.47 -0.01 -10.52
N PRO A 122 -13.64 -1.04 -9.65
CA PRO A 122 -14.96 -1.60 -9.38
C PRO A 122 -15.92 -0.65 -8.69
N LEU A 123 -15.46 0.16 -7.72
CA LEU A 123 -16.31 1.16 -7.07
C LEU A 123 -16.74 2.26 -8.05
N THR A 124 -15.81 2.73 -8.89
CA THR A 124 -16.15 3.71 -9.93
C THR A 124 -17.26 3.19 -10.83
N LEU A 125 -17.13 1.96 -11.34
CA LEU A 125 -18.18 1.33 -12.15
C LEU A 125 -19.49 1.18 -11.39
N ALA A 126 -19.45 0.73 -10.14
CA ALA A 126 -20.65 0.52 -9.32
C ALA A 126 -21.42 1.82 -9.03
N TYR A 127 -20.72 2.93 -8.79
CA TYR A 127 -21.35 4.21 -8.50
C TYR A 127 -21.84 4.96 -9.74
N THR A 128 -21.11 4.85 -10.86
CA THR A 128 -21.33 5.69 -12.06
C THR A 128 -21.97 4.94 -13.20
N GLY A 129 -21.94 3.62 -13.21
CA GLY A 129 -22.28 2.80 -14.38
C GLY A 129 -21.26 2.88 -15.51
N GLN A 130 -20.15 3.61 -15.33
CA GLN A 130 -19.09 3.85 -16.30
C GLN A 130 -17.75 3.31 -15.79
N LYS A 131 -16.92 2.80 -16.70
CA LYS A 131 -15.56 2.36 -16.38
C LYS A 131 -14.65 3.55 -16.10
N LEU A 132 -13.71 3.36 -15.18
CA LEU A 132 -12.61 4.29 -14.94
C LEU A 132 -11.63 4.21 -16.11
N ALA A 133 -11.27 5.35 -16.70
CA ALA A 133 -10.31 5.46 -17.81
C ALA A 133 -8.97 6.04 -17.35
N PHE A 134 -9.01 7.07 -16.48
CA PHE A 134 -7.82 7.77 -16.01
C PHE A 134 -7.93 8.08 -14.51
N ILE A 135 -6.76 8.09 -13.85
CA ILE A 135 -6.56 8.75 -12.56
C ILE A 135 -5.59 9.90 -12.78
N GLU A 136 -6.01 11.12 -12.50
CA GLU A 136 -5.13 12.29 -12.55
C GLU A 136 -4.36 12.42 -11.25
N THR A 137 -3.03 12.30 -11.34
CA THR A 137 -2.14 12.30 -10.17
C THR A 137 -1.11 13.42 -10.26
N GLY A 138 -0.51 13.75 -9.11
CA GLY A 138 0.74 14.50 -9.03
C GLY A 138 1.95 13.67 -9.46
N PRO A 139 3.17 14.27 -9.44
CA PRO A 139 4.41 13.65 -9.95
C PRO A 139 4.96 12.50 -9.09
N GLY A 140 4.44 12.26 -7.89
CA GLY A 140 4.91 11.25 -6.94
C GLY A 140 6.14 11.73 -6.17
N PHE A 141 7.34 11.43 -6.64
CA PHE A 141 8.59 11.83 -6.00
C PHE A 141 8.85 13.33 -6.10
N ILE A 142 8.94 13.99 -4.95
CA ILE A 142 9.28 15.40 -4.79
C ILE A 142 10.17 15.53 -3.55
N CYS A 143 11.41 16.04 -3.74
CA CYS A 143 12.31 16.26 -2.61
C CYS A 143 11.87 17.49 -1.80
N ARG A 144 11.18 17.25 -0.69
CA ARG A 144 10.72 18.30 0.24
C ARG A 144 10.45 17.74 1.63
N THR A 145 10.47 18.61 2.61
CA THR A 145 9.98 18.29 3.96
C THR A 145 8.45 18.35 4.03
N ARG A 146 7.86 17.88 5.12
CA ARG A 146 6.43 18.04 5.36
C ARG A 146 6.06 19.52 5.46
N TYR A 147 5.01 19.90 4.73
CA TYR A 147 4.50 21.28 4.67
C TYR A 147 5.54 22.31 4.20
N ASP A 148 6.61 21.88 3.49
CA ASP A 148 7.72 22.75 3.05
C ASP A 148 8.36 23.55 4.19
N ARG A 149 8.43 22.96 5.40
CA ARG A 149 9.03 23.57 6.59
C ARG A 149 10.42 22.99 6.86
N PRO A 150 11.47 23.81 6.99
CA PRO A 150 12.85 23.32 7.15
C PRO A 150 13.09 22.43 8.37
N ASP A 151 12.30 22.63 9.44
CA ASP A 151 12.43 21.91 10.71
C ASP A 151 11.60 20.61 10.75
N GLU A 152 10.84 20.30 9.69
CA GLU A 152 10.02 19.10 9.60
C GLU A 152 10.80 17.92 8.99
N VAL A 153 10.29 16.73 9.24
CA VAL A 153 10.83 15.51 8.62
C VAL A 153 10.53 15.47 7.12
N LEU A 154 11.30 14.69 6.37
CA LEU A 154 11.04 14.46 4.95
C LEU A 154 9.61 13.95 4.72
N SER A 155 8.97 14.48 3.69
CA SER A 155 7.68 14.00 3.22
C SER A 155 7.79 12.56 2.70
N GLU A 156 6.70 11.79 2.73
CA GLU A 156 6.65 10.47 2.09
C GLU A 156 6.80 10.58 0.55
N HIS A 157 6.45 11.72 -0.06
CA HIS A 157 6.79 12.03 -1.45
C HIS A 157 8.31 12.04 -1.69
N ALA A 158 9.09 12.60 -0.76
CA ALA A 158 10.56 12.60 -0.86
C ALA A 158 11.20 11.21 -0.73
N LYS A 159 10.40 10.22 -0.39
CA LYS A 159 10.77 8.80 -0.32
C LYS A 159 10.15 7.96 -1.44
N GLY A 160 9.45 8.57 -2.41
CA GLY A 160 8.68 7.86 -3.45
C GLY A 160 7.56 6.98 -2.92
N ASN A 161 7.12 7.22 -1.69
CA ASN A 161 6.22 6.37 -0.90
C ASN A 161 4.84 7.02 -0.73
N ALA A 162 4.48 7.95 -1.61
CA ALA A 162 3.22 8.67 -1.60
C ALA A 162 2.73 9.04 -3.00
N ILE A 163 1.41 9.21 -3.13
CA ILE A 163 0.74 9.69 -4.34
C ILE A 163 -0.38 10.65 -3.98
N ASP A 164 -0.53 11.71 -4.79
CA ASP A 164 -1.63 12.66 -4.72
C ASP A 164 -2.57 12.43 -5.91
N ILE A 165 -3.87 12.30 -5.67
CA ILE A 165 -4.91 12.05 -6.67
C ILE A 165 -5.83 13.28 -6.73
N ALA A 166 -5.89 13.93 -7.89
CA ALA A 166 -6.71 15.11 -8.11
C ALA A 166 -8.11 14.77 -8.63
N SER A 167 -8.25 13.73 -9.47
CA SER A 167 -9.54 13.35 -10.03
C SER A 167 -9.55 11.93 -10.62
N PHE A 168 -10.76 11.42 -10.85
CA PHE A 168 -11.06 10.19 -11.57
C PHE A 168 -11.82 10.54 -12.85
N VAL A 169 -11.38 10.01 -13.99
CA VAL A 169 -11.98 10.31 -15.30
C VAL A 169 -12.55 9.03 -15.90
N LEU A 170 -13.81 9.10 -16.33
CA LEU A 170 -14.55 7.96 -16.87
C LEU A 170 -14.29 7.81 -18.38
N VAL A 171 -14.67 6.67 -18.95
CA VAL A 171 -14.52 6.41 -20.38
C VAL A 171 -15.30 7.38 -21.27
N ASP A 172 -16.39 7.98 -20.79
CA ASP A 172 -17.16 9.02 -21.47
C ASP A 172 -16.59 10.44 -21.28
N GLN A 173 -15.38 10.55 -20.71
CA GLN A 173 -14.66 11.79 -20.39
C GLN A 173 -15.28 12.58 -19.23
N THR A 174 -16.26 12.04 -18.53
CA THR A 174 -16.76 12.67 -17.29
C THR A 174 -15.65 12.70 -16.26
N ARG A 175 -15.31 13.88 -15.77
CA ARG A 175 -14.30 14.10 -14.73
C ARG A 175 -14.96 14.21 -13.36
N ILE A 176 -14.53 13.41 -12.41
CA ILE A 176 -14.96 13.44 -11.01
C ILE A 176 -13.80 13.96 -10.16
N PRO A 177 -13.76 15.26 -9.84
CA PRO A 177 -12.68 15.85 -9.05
C PRO A 177 -12.77 15.40 -7.60
N VAL A 178 -11.63 15.32 -6.92
CA VAL A 178 -11.56 15.08 -5.48
C VAL A 178 -12.09 16.28 -4.72
N ARG A 179 -11.73 17.50 -5.14
CA ARG A 179 -12.35 18.74 -4.64
C ARG A 179 -13.80 18.80 -5.08
N GLN A 180 -14.69 18.67 -4.11
CA GLN A 180 -16.14 18.68 -4.37
C GLN A 180 -16.71 20.07 -4.14
N GLU A 181 -17.52 20.53 -5.10
CA GLU A 181 -18.31 21.75 -4.95
C GLU A 181 -19.76 21.42 -4.51
N PRO A 182 -20.49 22.38 -3.91
CA PRO A 182 -21.88 22.14 -3.50
C PRO A 182 -22.83 21.74 -4.65
N SER A 183 -22.49 22.15 -5.88
CA SER A 183 -23.22 21.80 -7.11
C SER A 183 -22.97 20.38 -7.62
N ASP A 184 -21.92 19.69 -7.15
CA ASP A 184 -21.60 18.34 -7.58
C ASP A 184 -22.69 17.35 -7.18
N SER A 185 -22.81 16.27 -7.94
CA SER A 185 -23.82 15.24 -7.67
C SER A 185 -23.57 14.52 -6.35
N ALA A 186 -24.63 14.05 -5.72
CA ALA A 186 -24.52 13.21 -4.53
C ALA A 186 -23.73 11.92 -4.81
N MET A 187 -23.83 11.41 -6.05
CA MET A 187 -23.10 10.25 -6.51
C MET A 187 -21.58 10.52 -6.50
N SER A 188 -21.11 11.63 -7.08
CA SER A 188 -19.68 12.02 -7.10
C SER A 188 -19.12 12.15 -5.68
N ARG A 189 -19.84 12.87 -4.81
CA ARG A 189 -19.43 13.03 -3.40
C ARG A 189 -19.36 11.70 -2.65
N ASN A 190 -20.33 10.81 -2.87
CA ASN A 190 -20.34 9.50 -2.23
C ASN A 190 -19.22 8.60 -2.76
N LEU A 191 -18.94 8.62 -4.08
CA LEU A 191 -17.83 7.87 -4.66
C LEU A 191 -16.49 8.31 -4.05
N ILE A 192 -16.16 9.62 -4.07
CA ILE A 192 -14.91 10.13 -3.50
C ILE A 192 -14.76 9.73 -2.03
N ARG A 193 -15.83 9.89 -1.23
CA ARG A 193 -15.82 9.48 0.17
C ARG A 193 -15.57 7.99 0.35
N THR A 194 -16.19 7.14 -0.48
CA THR A 194 -16.03 5.69 -0.39
C THR A 194 -14.63 5.26 -0.83
N LEU A 195 -14.10 5.80 -1.93
CA LEU A 195 -12.73 5.56 -2.38
C LEU A 195 -11.72 5.91 -1.29
N ARG A 196 -11.88 7.07 -0.64
CA ARG A 196 -11.04 7.51 0.47
C ARG A 196 -11.11 6.56 1.66
N THR A 197 -12.31 6.22 2.12
CA THR A 197 -12.51 5.38 3.30
C THR A 197 -11.95 3.96 3.09
N THR A 198 -12.17 3.38 1.92
CA THR A 198 -11.69 2.03 1.59
C THR A 198 -10.18 1.95 1.41
N ALA A 199 -9.53 3.06 1.01
CA ALA A 199 -8.08 3.15 0.89
C ALA A 199 -7.35 2.86 2.23
N CYS A 200 -8.03 3.06 3.38
CA CYS A 200 -7.48 2.74 4.70
C CYS A 200 -7.09 1.26 4.88
N GLY A 201 -7.64 0.35 4.08
CA GLY A 201 -7.23 -1.05 4.03
C GLY A 201 -5.88 -1.28 3.35
N TYR A 202 -5.46 -0.36 2.47
CA TYR A 202 -4.30 -0.50 1.60
C TYR A 202 -3.12 0.40 2.02
N PHE A 203 -3.39 1.57 2.57
CA PHE A 203 -2.37 2.58 2.91
C PHE A 203 -2.37 2.89 4.41
N THR A 204 -1.29 3.46 4.89
CA THR A 204 -1.12 3.83 6.30
C THR A 204 -1.53 5.26 6.60
N THR A 205 -1.45 6.15 5.60
CA THR A 205 -1.99 7.51 5.66
C THR A 205 -2.93 7.76 4.51
N ILE A 206 -4.12 8.25 4.81
CA ILE A 206 -5.10 8.74 3.84
C ILE A 206 -5.56 10.12 4.31
N LEU A 207 -5.27 11.14 3.53
CA LEU A 207 -5.72 12.51 3.76
C LEU A 207 -6.53 12.98 2.56
N GLY A 208 -7.37 13.98 2.77
CA GLY A 208 -8.17 14.55 1.69
C GLY A 208 -9.02 15.74 2.16
N PRO A 209 -10.01 16.19 1.37
CA PRO A 209 -10.87 17.31 1.74
C PRO A 209 -11.46 17.16 3.15
N GLY A 210 -11.16 18.10 4.02
CA GLY A 210 -11.59 18.11 5.42
C GLY A 210 -10.55 17.66 6.44
N SER A 211 -9.45 17.00 6.06
CA SER A 211 -8.36 16.66 7.00
C SER A 211 -7.53 17.89 7.36
N ASN A 212 -7.11 18.66 6.39
CA ASN A 212 -6.42 19.96 6.59
C ASN A 212 -6.44 20.79 5.29
N ALA A 213 -5.93 22.04 5.36
CA ALA A 213 -5.96 22.96 4.24
C ALA A 213 -5.10 22.52 3.04
N SER A 214 -3.99 21.83 3.31
CA SER A 214 -3.07 21.36 2.26
C SER A 214 -3.66 20.22 1.42
N HIS A 215 -4.68 19.52 1.92
CA HIS A 215 -5.33 18.38 1.25
C HIS A 215 -6.79 18.70 0.87
N ALA A 216 -7.09 19.99 0.63
CA ALA A 216 -8.47 20.42 0.31
C ALA A 216 -8.96 20.00 -1.08
N ASP A 217 -8.05 19.65 -2.00
CA ASP A 217 -8.33 19.45 -3.43
C ASP A 217 -7.80 18.12 -4.02
N HIS A 218 -7.17 17.29 -3.22
CA HIS A 218 -6.65 15.98 -3.64
C HIS A 218 -6.77 14.94 -2.52
N LEU A 219 -6.72 13.65 -2.88
CA LEU A 219 -6.47 12.57 -1.93
C LEU A 219 -4.97 12.31 -1.89
N HIS A 220 -4.40 12.31 -0.69
CA HIS A 220 -3.04 11.87 -0.44
C HIS A 220 -3.04 10.48 0.17
N PHE A 221 -2.31 9.55 -0.44
CA PHE A 221 -2.10 8.19 0.06
C PHE A 221 -0.62 7.95 0.27
N ASP A 222 -0.23 7.40 1.43
CA ASP A 222 1.13 6.99 1.70
C ASP A 222 1.23 5.69 2.52
N LEU A 223 2.45 5.13 2.59
CA LEU A 223 2.82 3.98 3.40
C LEU A 223 3.79 4.37 4.53
N GLY A 224 3.73 5.61 5.00
CA GLY A 224 4.54 6.09 6.13
C GLY A 224 4.26 5.30 7.40
N LEU A 225 5.29 5.11 8.22
CA LEU A 225 5.18 4.42 9.50
C LEU A 225 4.80 5.40 10.60
N HIS A 226 3.74 5.11 11.33
CA HIS A 226 3.23 5.96 12.41
C HIS A 226 3.20 5.25 13.77
N GLY A 227 3.33 6.04 14.83
CA GLY A 227 3.34 5.54 16.20
C GLY A 227 4.65 4.82 16.56
N LYS A 228 4.75 4.35 17.80
CA LYS A 228 5.98 3.71 18.31
C LYS A 228 6.27 2.34 17.69
N THR A 229 5.23 1.66 17.19
CA THR A 229 5.33 0.31 16.61
C THR A 229 5.18 0.31 15.08
N GLY A 230 4.98 1.48 14.45
CA GLY A 230 4.74 1.59 13.01
C GLY A 230 3.36 1.11 12.53
N ASN A 231 2.48 0.70 13.44
CA ASN A 231 1.20 0.06 13.10
C ASN A 231 0.00 1.02 13.12
N TYR A 232 0.22 2.29 13.51
CA TYR A 232 -0.87 3.26 13.55
C TYR A 232 -1.21 3.75 12.14
N ARG A 233 -2.51 3.85 11.83
CA ARG A 233 -3.01 4.38 10.54
C ARG A 233 -3.70 5.71 10.76
N ILE A 234 -3.51 6.63 9.82
CA ILE A 234 -4.17 7.94 9.76
C ILE A 234 -5.14 7.89 8.57
N CYS A 235 -6.42 7.78 8.86
CA CYS A 235 -7.48 7.65 7.85
C CYS A 235 -8.49 8.79 8.04
N GLU A 236 -8.19 9.98 7.51
CA GLU A 236 -8.96 11.22 7.67
C GLU A 236 -9.60 11.70 6.36
#